data_164885c82241f9f76c8356ff489ee3c6
#
_entry.id   164885c82241f9f76c8356ff489ee3c6
#
_cell.length_a   1.000
_cell.length_b   1.000
_cell.length_c   1.000
_cell.angle_alpha   90.00
_cell.angle_beta   90.00
_cell.angle_gamma   90.00
#
_symmetry.space_group_name_H-M   'P 1'
#
loop_
_entity.id
_entity.type
_entity.pdbx_description
1 polymer ?
#
loop_
_entity_poly.entity_id
_entity_poly.type
_entity_poly.pdbx_seq_one_letter_code
_entity_poly.pdbx_strand_id
1 'polypeptide(L)'
;MNEQCDLPATPLSPHRPLDEFYAAPAARQEFVNELFDEAAPDYDWVSGMMSFWSDRFYRKDGLWKAGLRSGMKLLDVASGTGLMISAALELGVDPAQVTGVDPSQGMLAQNRERNPKTVTLLEGKGESLPCADSTFNFVSMGYALRHVEDLRKLFGEFHRVLRPGGRVLILEITRPKSVVALHLMRFYMQKLVPRIGWLRRRNKSTAKLMQYYWATIAECVPPAVILSALEASGFKNVKRTTTGAVLSEYVAER
;
A
#
# COMPACT_ATOMS: atom_id res chain seq x y z
N MET A 1 30.80 -17.56 15.19
CA MET A 1 30.97 -17.29 13.75
C MET A 1 29.58 -16.94 13.24
N ASN A 2 29.29 -15.62 13.12
CA ASN A 2 28.03 -15.13 12.56
C ASN A 2 28.16 -15.20 11.04
N GLU A 3 27.54 -16.15 10.41
CA GLU A 3 27.23 -16.06 8.98
C GLU A 3 26.16 -14.96 8.82
N GLN A 4 26.63 -13.76 8.58
CA GLN A 4 25.80 -12.73 7.96
C GLN A 4 25.48 -13.26 6.56
N CYS A 5 24.24 -13.67 6.39
CA CYS A 5 23.70 -14.03 5.08
C CYS A 5 23.70 -12.74 4.26
N ASP A 6 24.76 -12.53 3.47
CA ASP A 6 24.85 -11.44 2.48
C ASP A 6 23.74 -11.67 1.44
N LEU A 7 22.65 -10.97 1.63
CA LEU A 7 21.58 -10.92 0.64
C LEU A 7 22.13 -10.26 -0.63
N PRO A 8 21.87 -10.81 -1.83
CA PRO A 8 22.41 -10.26 -3.06
C PRO A 8 22.09 -8.78 -3.22
N ALA A 9 23.05 -8.01 -3.69
CA ALA A 9 23.03 -6.55 -3.85
C ALA A 9 21.94 -6.00 -4.79
N THR A 10 21.16 -6.88 -5.43
CA THR A 10 20.09 -6.52 -6.35
C THR A 10 18.79 -6.22 -5.59
N PRO A 11 18.12 -5.08 -5.86
CA PRO A 11 16.83 -4.75 -5.27
C PRO A 11 15.79 -5.86 -5.49
N LEU A 12 15.00 -6.18 -4.45
CA LEU A 12 13.87 -7.09 -4.57
C LEU A 12 12.63 -6.30 -5.01
N SER A 13 12.51 -6.11 -6.31
CA SER A 13 11.37 -5.37 -6.87
C SER A 13 10.07 -6.18 -6.76
N PRO A 14 8.93 -5.56 -6.42
CA PRO A 14 7.63 -6.25 -6.34
C PRO A 14 7.10 -6.74 -7.69
N HIS A 15 7.63 -6.26 -8.79
CA HIS A 15 7.36 -6.72 -10.15
C HIS A 15 8.53 -6.37 -11.07
N ARG A 16 8.61 -7.01 -12.25
CA ARG A 16 9.58 -6.63 -13.29
C ARG A 16 9.36 -5.20 -13.78
N PRO A 17 10.36 -4.54 -14.40
CA PRO A 17 10.18 -3.25 -15.07
C PRO A 17 8.99 -3.29 -16.04
N LEU A 18 8.23 -2.21 -16.08
CA LEU A 18 7.06 -2.05 -16.95
C LEU A 18 7.40 -1.03 -18.04
N ASP A 19 8.11 -1.50 -19.08
CA ASP A 19 8.66 -0.65 -20.15
C ASP A 19 7.58 0.12 -20.94
N GLU A 20 6.32 -0.28 -20.82
CA GLU A 20 5.17 0.42 -21.39
C GLU A 20 4.78 1.71 -20.65
N PHE A 21 5.29 1.92 -19.42
CA PHE A 21 4.96 3.08 -18.59
C PHE A 21 6.14 4.02 -18.35
N TYR A 22 7.37 3.52 -18.27
CA TYR A 22 8.58 4.32 -18.02
C TYR A 22 9.79 3.74 -18.76
N ALA A 23 10.60 4.63 -19.35
CA ALA A 23 11.70 4.25 -20.24
C ALA A 23 12.89 3.58 -19.54
N ALA A 24 13.05 3.81 -18.22
CA ALA A 24 14.12 3.23 -17.42
C ALA A 24 13.66 3.03 -15.97
N PRO A 25 14.24 2.05 -15.23
CA PRO A 25 13.91 1.84 -13.83
C PRO A 25 14.07 3.09 -12.96
N ALA A 26 15.03 3.96 -13.25
CA ALA A 26 15.25 5.21 -12.52
C ALA A 26 14.10 6.22 -12.67
N ALA A 27 13.34 6.19 -13.77
CA ALA A 27 12.20 7.07 -14.02
C ALA A 27 10.90 6.57 -13.36
N ARG A 28 10.91 5.36 -12.77
CA ARG A 28 9.72 4.74 -12.18
C ARG A 28 9.08 5.59 -11.09
N GLN A 29 9.90 6.07 -10.14
CA GLN A 29 9.36 6.79 -8.98
C GLN A 29 8.71 8.11 -9.39
N GLU A 30 9.34 8.84 -10.30
CA GLU A 30 8.78 10.10 -10.85
C GLU A 30 7.45 9.83 -11.55
N PHE A 31 7.42 8.84 -12.45
CA PHE A 31 6.19 8.40 -13.12
C PHE A 31 5.08 8.03 -12.11
N VAL A 32 5.41 7.27 -11.06
CA VAL A 32 4.44 6.85 -10.04
C VAL A 32 3.90 8.05 -9.28
N ASN A 33 4.76 8.99 -8.87
CA ASN A 33 4.35 10.21 -8.17
C ASN A 33 3.41 11.04 -9.04
N GLU A 34 3.78 11.32 -10.30
CA GLU A 34 2.94 12.06 -11.24
C GLU A 34 1.58 11.37 -11.47
N LEU A 35 1.58 10.05 -11.66
CA LEU A 35 0.36 9.28 -11.86
C LEU A 35 -0.61 9.42 -10.68
N PHE A 36 -0.09 9.36 -9.46
CA PHE A 36 -0.92 9.48 -8.26
C PHE A 36 -1.32 10.93 -7.97
N ASP A 37 -0.46 11.91 -8.25
CA ASP A 37 -0.82 13.34 -8.17
C ASP A 37 -1.97 13.69 -9.14
N GLU A 38 -1.89 13.23 -10.39
CA GLU A 38 -2.95 13.40 -11.38
C GLU A 38 -4.26 12.69 -10.98
N ALA A 39 -4.15 11.53 -10.32
CA ALA A 39 -5.30 10.71 -9.93
C ALA A 39 -5.93 11.16 -8.60
N ALA A 40 -5.23 11.90 -7.75
CA ALA A 40 -5.65 12.21 -6.38
C ALA A 40 -7.09 12.74 -6.27
N PRO A 41 -7.60 13.65 -7.13
CA PRO A 41 -8.97 14.16 -7.05
C PRO A 41 -10.06 13.11 -7.27
N ASP A 42 -9.75 12.03 -7.98
CA ASP A 42 -10.69 10.96 -8.33
C ASP A 42 -10.35 9.62 -7.65
N TYR A 43 -9.24 9.57 -6.90
CA TYR A 43 -8.69 8.36 -6.34
C TYR A 43 -9.70 7.58 -5.47
N ASP A 44 -10.42 8.28 -4.60
CA ASP A 44 -11.38 7.64 -3.70
C ASP A 44 -12.57 7.04 -4.45
N TRP A 45 -13.01 7.71 -5.51
CA TRP A 45 -14.05 7.16 -6.36
C TRP A 45 -13.53 5.88 -7.06
N VAL A 46 -12.29 5.89 -7.56
CA VAL A 46 -11.67 4.70 -8.16
C VAL A 46 -11.53 3.59 -7.15
N SER A 47 -11.05 3.88 -5.92
CA SER A 47 -10.94 2.91 -4.83
C SER A 47 -12.30 2.32 -4.46
N GLY A 48 -13.34 3.16 -4.35
CA GLY A 48 -14.71 2.73 -4.12
C GLY A 48 -15.23 1.81 -5.23
N MET A 49 -15.02 2.15 -6.50
CA MET A 49 -15.38 1.29 -7.62
C MET A 49 -14.65 -0.05 -7.56
N MET A 50 -13.34 -0.05 -7.29
CA MET A 50 -12.52 -1.27 -7.21
C MET A 50 -12.96 -2.22 -6.10
N SER A 51 -13.49 -1.69 -5.01
CA SER A 51 -13.91 -2.44 -3.83
C SER A 51 -15.43 -2.64 -3.72
N PHE A 52 -16.22 -2.20 -4.72
CA PHE A 52 -17.68 -2.12 -4.61
C PHE A 52 -18.13 -1.40 -3.33
N TRP A 53 -17.42 -0.33 -2.95
CA TRP A 53 -17.66 0.49 -1.76
C TRP A 53 -17.51 -0.25 -0.42
N SER A 54 -16.98 -1.49 -0.41
CA SER A 54 -16.71 -2.27 0.80
C SER A 54 -15.37 -1.96 1.46
N ASP A 55 -14.53 -1.19 0.81
CA ASP A 55 -13.14 -0.88 1.19
C ASP A 55 -12.99 -0.36 2.64
N ARG A 56 -13.88 0.55 3.06
CA ARG A 56 -13.88 1.09 4.43
C ARG A 56 -14.03 -0.01 5.49
N PHE A 57 -14.95 -0.95 5.27
CA PHE A 57 -15.19 -2.04 6.21
C PHE A 57 -14.00 -3.01 6.22
N TYR A 58 -13.46 -3.32 5.05
CA TYR A 58 -12.33 -4.23 4.91
C TYR A 58 -11.07 -3.68 5.59
N ARG A 59 -10.73 -2.40 5.38
CA ARG A 59 -9.60 -1.74 6.05
C ARG A 59 -9.75 -1.75 7.55
N LYS A 60 -10.93 -1.39 8.06
CA LYS A 60 -11.24 -1.36 9.49
C LYS A 60 -11.12 -2.75 10.12
N ASP A 61 -11.71 -3.75 9.49
CA ASP A 61 -11.68 -5.15 9.94
C ASP A 61 -10.23 -5.70 9.96
N GLY A 62 -9.46 -5.43 8.88
CA GLY A 62 -8.06 -5.81 8.78
C GLY A 62 -7.20 -5.19 9.89
N LEU A 63 -7.33 -3.88 10.14
CA LEU A 63 -6.63 -3.19 11.22
C LEU A 63 -6.97 -3.78 12.59
N TRP A 64 -8.24 -4.02 12.86
CA TRP A 64 -8.69 -4.59 14.13
C TRP A 64 -8.18 -6.02 14.33
N LYS A 65 -8.28 -6.89 13.32
CA LYS A 65 -7.79 -8.28 13.33
C LYS A 65 -6.27 -8.37 13.47
N ALA A 66 -5.54 -7.46 12.84
CA ALA A 66 -4.09 -7.35 12.98
C ALA A 66 -3.64 -6.82 14.36
N GLY A 67 -4.59 -6.34 15.18
CA GLY A 67 -4.34 -5.97 16.57
C GLY A 67 -4.16 -4.48 16.83
N LEU A 68 -4.54 -3.60 15.90
CA LEU A 68 -4.58 -2.16 16.18
C LEU A 68 -5.62 -1.86 17.27
N ARG A 69 -5.25 -1.05 18.26
CA ARG A 69 -6.10 -0.64 19.39
C ARG A 69 -5.94 0.84 19.67
N SER A 70 -6.92 1.43 20.35
CA SER A 70 -6.83 2.79 20.91
C SER A 70 -5.60 2.92 21.82
N GLY A 71 -4.94 4.07 21.79
CA GLY A 71 -3.70 4.31 22.55
C GLY A 71 -2.40 3.85 21.86
N MET A 72 -2.48 3.15 20.74
CA MET A 72 -1.31 2.80 19.94
C MET A 72 -0.88 3.96 19.03
N LYS A 73 0.45 4.12 18.86
CA LYS A 73 1.01 4.98 17.81
C LYS A 73 1.00 4.23 16.48
N LEU A 74 0.31 4.79 15.50
CA LEU A 74 0.16 4.26 14.14
C LEU A 74 1.01 5.04 13.15
N LEU A 75 1.73 4.33 12.30
CA LEU A 75 2.31 4.86 11.06
C LEU A 75 1.58 4.22 9.87
N ASP A 76 1.00 5.04 9.01
CA ASP A 76 0.43 4.61 7.73
C ASP A 76 1.37 4.99 6.59
N VAL A 77 1.96 4.00 5.93
CA VAL A 77 2.97 4.19 4.87
C VAL A 77 2.30 4.08 3.51
N ALA A 78 2.64 5.00 2.61
CA ALA A 78 1.90 5.29 1.39
C ALA A 78 0.43 5.57 1.73
N SER A 79 0.24 6.55 2.61
CA SER A 79 -1.06 6.85 3.23
C SER A 79 -2.10 7.36 2.23
N GLY A 80 -1.67 7.82 1.06
CA GLY A 80 -2.53 8.29 0.00
C GLY A 80 -3.50 9.36 0.48
N THR A 81 -4.76 9.24 0.09
CA THR A 81 -5.86 10.12 0.53
C THR A 81 -6.33 9.89 1.97
N GLY A 82 -5.66 9.00 2.74
CA GLY A 82 -5.92 8.80 4.16
C GLY A 82 -7.04 7.81 4.51
N LEU A 83 -7.41 6.91 3.61
CA LEU A 83 -8.47 5.92 3.86
C LEU A 83 -8.13 4.93 4.98
N MET A 84 -6.86 4.48 5.10
CA MET A 84 -6.42 3.64 6.22
C MET A 84 -6.44 4.42 7.54
N ILE A 85 -6.00 5.68 7.51
CA ILE A 85 -6.04 6.59 8.66
C ILE A 85 -7.49 6.75 9.15
N SER A 86 -8.43 7.08 8.23
CA SER A 86 -9.85 7.20 8.59
C SER A 86 -10.39 5.93 9.24
N ALA A 87 -10.02 4.75 8.73
CA ALA A 87 -10.44 3.47 9.30
C ALA A 87 -9.85 3.24 10.71
N ALA A 88 -8.60 3.68 10.96
CA ALA A 88 -7.96 3.61 12.27
C ALA A 88 -8.64 4.55 13.30
N LEU A 89 -8.99 5.77 12.87
CA LEU A 89 -9.72 6.72 13.71
C LEU A 89 -11.10 6.18 14.12
N GLU A 90 -11.79 5.47 13.24
CA GLU A 90 -13.04 4.78 13.56
C GLU A 90 -12.89 3.63 14.57
N LEU A 91 -11.67 3.10 14.75
CA LEU A 91 -11.33 2.14 15.80
C LEU A 91 -10.98 2.82 17.14
N GLY A 92 -11.04 4.15 17.21
CA GLY A 92 -10.78 4.93 18.41
C GLY A 92 -9.29 5.24 18.62
N VAL A 93 -8.45 5.15 17.59
CA VAL A 93 -7.07 5.63 17.66
C VAL A 93 -7.09 7.16 17.72
N ASP A 94 -6.35 7.73 18.67
CA ASP A 94 -6.22 9.18 18.80
C ASP A 94 -5.54 9.77 17.56
N PRO A 95 -6.14 10.75 16.86
CA PRO A 95 -5.53 11.39 15.70
C PRO A 95 -4.11 11.94 15.97
N ALA A 96 -3.81 12.40 17.18
CA ALA A 96 -2.48 12.87 17.57
C ALA A 96 -1.44 11.74 17.66
N GLN A 97 -1.86 10.48 17.68
CA GLN A 97 -0.99 9.30 17.65
C GLN A 97 -0.83 8.71 16.26
N VAL A 98 -1.37 9.36 15.22
CA VAL A 98 -1.32 8.87 13.85
C VAL A 98 -0.36 9.71 13.02
N THR A 99 0.53 9.03 12.31
CA THR A 99 1.42 9.62 11.30
C THR A 99 1.14 8.94 9.95
N GLY A 100 0.94 9.74 8.90
CA GLY A 100 0.88 9.28 7.52
C GLY A 100 2.12 9.72 6.75
N VAL A 101 2.68 8.85 5.92
CA VAL A 101 3.80 9.15 5.03
C VAL A 101 3.39 8.81 3.60
N ASP A 102 3.57 9.75 2.67
CA ASP A 102 3.29 9.53 1.24
C ASP A 102 4.23 10.39 0.38
N PRO A 103 4.74 9.89 -0.76
CA PRO A 103 5.57 10.70 -1.65
C PRO A 103 4.78 11.67 -2.53
N SER A 104 3.46 11.49 -2.68
CA SER A 104 2.59 12.31 -3.53
C SER A 104 2.01 13.48 -2.74
N GLN A 105 2.33 14.70 -3.17
CA GLN A 105 1.78 15.92 -2.59
C GLN A 105 0.26 16.05 -2.84
N GLY A 106 -0.22 15.61 -4.01
CA GLY A 106 -1.64 15.60 -4.33
C GLY A 106 -2.42 14.68 -3.40
N MET A 107 -1.89 13.48 -3.11
CA MET A 107 -2.48 12.55 -2.15
C MET A 107 -2.49 13.12 -0.73
N LEU A 108 -1.38 13.71 -0.28
CA LEU A 108 -1.30 14.34 1.05
C LEU A 108 -2.27 15.52 1.18
N ALA A 109 -2.51 16.28 0.12
CA ALA A 109 -3.50 17.36 0.13
C ALA A 109 -4.91 16.82 0.40
N GLN A 110 -5.32 15.76 -0.30
CA GLN A 110 -6.61 15.09 -0.06
C GLN A 110 -6.70 14.49 1.35
N ASN A 111 -5.59 13.94 1.87
CA ASN A 111 -5.52 13.41 3.22
C ASN A 111 -5.74 14.50 4.28
N ARG A 112 -5.12 15.69 4.09
CA ARG A 112 -5.31 16.86 4.98
C ARG A 112 -6.75 17.37 5.01
N GLU A 113 -7.47 17.26 3.90
CA GLU A 113 -8.89 17.63 3.82
C GLU A 113 -9.80 16.61 4.51
N ARG A 114 -9.44 15.33 4.43
CA ARG A 114 -10.22 14.21 4.99
C ARG A 114 -10.09 14.06 6.49
N ASN A 115 -8.86 14.05 6.99
CA ASN A 115 -8.53 13.66 8.35
C ASN A 115 -8.29 14.88 9.26
N PRO A 116 -8.46 14.74 10.59
CA PRO A 116 -8.20 15.83 11.53
C PRO A 116 -6.80 16.42 11.39
N LYS A 117 -6.66 17.72 11.59
CA LYS A 117 -5.37 18.44 11.50
C LYS A 117 -4.32 17.99 12.52
N THR A 118 -4.73 17.25 13.54
CA THR A 118 -3.84 16.65 14.55
C THR A 118 -3.11 15.41 14.06
N VAL A 119 -3.55 14.81 12.94
CA VAL A 119 -2.79 13.76 12.24
C VAL A 119 -1.54 14.37 11.63
N THR A 120 -0.38 13.79 11.93
CA THR A 120 0.89 14.21 11.33
C THR A 120 1.01 13.64 9.92
N LEU A 121 1.22 14.47 8.91
CA LEU A 121 1.41 14.05 7.52
C LEU A 121 2.78 14.52 7.02
N LEU A 122 3.60 13.57 6.58
CA LEU A 122 4.97 13.77 6.12
C LEU A 122 5.11 13.34 4.67
N GLU A 123 5.88 14.10 3.90
CA GLU A 123 6.32 13.65 2.58
C GLU A 123 7.51 12.70 2.74
N GLY A 124 7.46 11.54 2.05
CA GLY A 124 8.54 10.57 2.11
C GLY A 124 8.20 9.26 1.41
N LYS A 125 9.24 8.45 1.17
CA LYS A 125 9.12 7.10 0.59
C LYS A 125 9.11 6.04 1.67
N GLY A 126 8.44 4.92 1.42
CA GLY A 126 8.41 3.78 2.33
C GLY A 126 9.78 3.16 2.59
N GLU A 127 10.68 3.22 1.60
CA GLU A 127 12.05 2.70 1.66
C GLU A 127 13.05 3.63 2.38
N SER A 128 12.60 4.82 2.80
CA SER A 128 13.39 5.79 3.58
C SER A 128 12.43 6.67 4.37
N LEU A 129 11.92 6.13 5.47
CA LEU A 129 10.91 6.80 6.30
C LEU A 129 11.51 7.95 7.10
N PRO A 130 10.93 9.16 7.05
CA PRO A 130 11.36 10.32 7.84
C PRO A 130 10.89 10.19 9.31
N CYS A 131 11.11 9.02 9.90
CA CYS A 131 10.64 8.66 11.24
C CYS A 131 11.77 8.06 12.06
N ALA A 132 11.77 8.34 13.37
CA ALA A 132 12.75 7.78 14.30
C ALA A 132 12.52 6.28 14.54
N ASP A 133 13.61 5.59 14.94
CA ASP A 133 13.59 4.17 15.27
C ASP A 133 12.64 3.89 16.45
N SER A 134 12.07 2.71 16.47
CA SER A 134 11.28 2.17 17.58
C SER A 134 10.22 3.15 18.13
N THR A 135 9.54 3.87 17.24
CA THR A 135 8.58 4.91 17.59
C THR A 135 7.14 4.41 17.61
N PHE A 136 6.78 3.51 16.68
CA PHE A 136 5.40 3.12 16.44
C PHE A 136 5.07 1.75 17.04
N ASN A 137 3.82 1.59 17.46
CA ASN A 137 3.28 0.31 17.90
C ASN A 137 2.72 -0.49 16.71
N PHE A 138 2.30 0.23 15.66
CA PHE A 138 1.66 -0.38 14.50
C PHE A 138 2.08 0.35 13.23
N VAL A 139 2.36 -0.41 12.17
CA VAL A 139 2.57 0.09 10.81
C VAL A 139 1.50 -0.48 9.91
N SER A 140 0.88 0.36 9.09
CA SER A 140 -0.05 -0.07 8.04
C SER A 140 0.42 0.38 6.66
N MET A 141 0.07 -0.41 5.64
CA MET A 141 0.20 -0.06 4.24
C MET A 141 -0.99 -0.63 3.47
N GLY A 142 -1.74 0.21 2.76
CA GLY A 142 -2.93 -0.20 2.03
C GLY A 142 -2.77 -0.11 0.52
N TYR A 143 -2.63 -1.26 -0.17
CA TYR A 143 -2.62 -1.40 -1.63
C TYR A 143 -1.46 -0.69 -2.36
N ALA A 144 -0.36 -0.44 -1.66
CA ALA A 144 0.78 0.31 -2.18
C ALA A 144 2.04 -0.55 -2.39
N LEU A 145 2.05 -1.80 -1.92
CA LEU A 145 3.22 -2.68 -1.98
C LEU A 145 3.78 -2.86 -3.40
N ARG A 146 2.92 -2.84 -4.41
CA ARG A 146 3.29 -2.98 -5.82
C ARG A 146 4.01 -1.76 -6.39
N HIS A 147 4.00 -0.63 -5.68
CA HIS A 147 4.53 0.64 -6.18
C HIS A 147 5.92 0.98 -5.64
N VAL A 148 6.42 0.22 -4.66
CA VAL A 148 7.76 0.40 -4.08
C VAL A 148 8.87 -0.13 -5.01
N GLU A 149 10.09 0.35 -4.83
CA GLU A 149 11.25 -0.08 -5.63
C GLU A 149 11.90 -1.35 -5.08
N ASP A 150 11.98 -1.47 -3.75
CA ASP A 150 12.68 -2.56 -3.07
C ASP A 150 11.96 -2.99 -1.78
N LEU A 151 11.40 -4.21 -1.80
CA LEU A 151 10.69 -4.81 -0.65
C LEU A 151 11.58 -4.99 0.58
N ARG A 152 12.90 -5.24 0.39
CA ARG A 152 13.82 -5.43 1.52
C ARG A 152 14.06 -4.13 2.27
N LYS A 153 14.29 -3.03 1.52
CA LYS A 153 14.43 -1.70 2.11
C LYS A 153 13.14 -1.29 2.81
N LEU A 154 11.99 -1.48 2.16
CA LEU A 154 10.69 -1.18 2.74
C LEU A 154 10.48 -1.91 4.08
N PHE A 155 10.68 -3.23 4.09
CA PHE A 155 10.46 -4.03 5.29
C PHE A 155 11.53 -3.77 6.37
N GLY A 156 12.76 -3.46 5.97
CA GLY A 156 13.80 -2.98 6.87
C GLY A 156 13.40 -1.69 7.60
N GLU A 157 12.83 -0.73 6.87
CA GLU A 157 12.30 0.51 7.44
C GLU A 157 11.10 0.26 8.35
N PHE A 158 10.16 -0.62 7.96
CA PHE A 158 9.06 -1.01 8.84
C PHE A 158 9.56 -1.61 10.15
N HIS A 159 10.54 -2.52 10.04
CA HIS A 159 11.16 -3.13 11.22
C HIS A 159 11.89 -2.07 12.07
N ARG A 160 12.62 -1.13 11.48
CA ARG A 160 13.34 -0.08 12.18
C ARG A 160 12.41 0.82 13.00
N VAL A 161 11.32 1.30 12.40
CA VAL A 161 10.42 2.28 13.04
C VAL A 161 9.44 1.66 14.04
N LEU A 162 9.15 0.36 13.93
CA LEU A 162 8.32 -0.36 14.89
C LEU A 162 9.07 -0.53 16.22
N ARG A 163 8.35 -0.53 17.33
CA ARG A 163 8.85 -0.94 18.64
C ARG A 163 8.95 -2.47 18.71
N PRO A 164 9.80 -3.03 19.60
CA PRO A 164 9.73 -4.46 19.91
C PRO A 164 8.30 -4.88 20.26
N GLY A 165 7.80 -5.98 19.66
CA GLY A 165 6.41 -6.43 19.78
C GLY A 165 5.40 -5.62 18.95
N GLY A 166 5.85 -4.61 18.20
CA GLY A 166 5.01 -3.87 17.26
C GLY A 166 4.61 -4.71 16.06
N ARG A 167 3.52 -4.35 15.40
CA ARG A 167 2.92 -5.12 14.32
C ARG A 167 2.84 -4.36 13.02
N VAL A 168 2.90 -5.09 11.91
CA VAL A 168 2.65 -4.56 10.58
C VAL A 168 1.42 -5.23 9.96
N LEU A 169 0.60 -4.43 9.26
CA LEU A 169 -0.47 -4.89 8.38
C LEU A 169 -0.25 -4.33 6.98
N ILE A 170 -0.18 -5.21 5.99
CA ILE A 170 -0.16 -4.83 4.58
C ILE A 170 -1.41 -5.41 3.91
N LEU A 171 -2.25 -4.55 3.36
CA LEU A 171 -3.37 -4.94 2.50
C LEU A 171 -2.94 -4.86 1.05
N GLU A 172 -3.21 -5.91 0.26
CA GLU A 172 -2.81 -5.94 -1.12
C GLU A 172 -3.79 -6.70 -2.02
N ILE A 173 -3.86 -6.29 -3.30
CA ILE A 173 -4.63 -6.98 -4.32
C ILE A 173 -3.74 -8.06 -4.93
N THR A 174 -4.19 -9.30 -4.84
CA THR A 174 -3.45 -10.46 -5.38
C THR A 174 -4.08 -10.93 -6.68
N ARG A 175 -3.25 -11.29 -7.63
CA ARG A 175 -3.69 -11.89 -8.90
C ARG A 175 -4.54 -13.14 -8.64
N PRO A 176 -5.77 -13.25 -9.18
CA PRO A 176 -6.60 -14.43 -9.07
C PRO A 176 -5.93 -15.66 -9.69
N LYS A 177 -6.08 -16.82 -9.04
CA LYS A 177 -5.59 -18.10 -9.58
C LYS A 177 -6.48 -18.63 -10.71
N SER A 178 -7.78 -18.34 -10.66
CA SER A 178 -8.73 -18.74 -11.70
C SER A 178 -8.55 -17.91 -12.96
N VAL A 179 -8.41 -18.56 -14.11
CA VAL A 179 -8.30 -17.92 -15.43
C VAL A 179 -9.53 -17.08 -15.75
N VAL A 180 -10.71 -17.57 -15.41
CA VAL A 180 -11.97 -16.83 -15.62
C VAL A 180 -12.01 -15.57 -14.77
N ALA A 181 -11.70 -15.68 -13.46
CA ALA A 181 -11.66 -14.52 -12.56
C ALA A 181 -10.61 -13.50 -13.01
N LEU A 182 -9.46 -13.95 -13.53
CA LEU A 182 -8.42 -13.08 -14.07
C LEU A 182 -8.91 -12.27 -15.28
N HIS A 183 -9.61 -12.92 -16.24
CA HIS A 183 -10.17 -12.23 -17.40
C HIS A 183 -11.29 -11.26 -17.03
N LEU A 184 -12.16 -11.64 -16.08
CA LEU A 184 -13.22 -10.77 -15.57
C LEU A 184 -12.63 -9.54 -14.88
N MET A 185 -11.63 -9.73 -14.03
CA MET A 185 -10.93 -8.64 -13.34
C MET A 185 -10.25 -7.71 -14.34
N ARG A 186 -9.56 -8.27 -15.35
CA ARG A 186 -8.94 -7.48 -16.42
C ARG A 186 -9.98 -6.65 -17.18
N PHE A 187 -11.08 -7.26 -17.59
CA PHE A 187 -12.17 -6.57 -18.28
C PHE A 187 -12.75 -5.44 -17.43
N TYR A 188 -13.00 -5.72 -16.15
CA TYR A 188 -13.51 -4.74 -15.21
C TYR A 188 -12.57 -3.53 -15.08
N MET A 189 -11.29 -3.78 -14.81
CA MET A 189 -10.30 -2.73 -14.59
C MET A 189 -9.95 -1.95 -15.86
N GLN A 190 -9.80 -2.64 -17.00
CA GLN A 190 -9.30 -2.00 -18.23
C GLN A 190 -10.41 -1.46 -19.14
N LYS A 191 -11.66 -1.88 -18.97
CA LYS A 191 -12.76 -1.47 -19.84
C LYS A 191 -13.89 -0.78 -19.09
N LEU A 192 -14.38 -1.38 -18.01
CA LEU A 192 -15.58 -0.88 -17.33
C LEU A 192 -15.29 0.36 -16.49
N VAL A 193 -14.35 0.29 -15.54
CA VAL A 193 -14.00 1.40 -14.65
C VAL A 193 -13.54 2.65 -15.43
N PRO A 194 -12.66 2.54 -16.46
CA PRO A 194 -12.26 3.70 -17.25
C PRO A 194 -13.41 4.36 -18.02
N ARG A 195 -14.35 3.56 -18.55
CA ARG A 195 -15.53 4.11 -19.26
C ARG A 195 -16.44 4.89 -18.32
N ILE A 196 -16.70 4.36 -17.12
CA ILE A 196 -17.53 5.04 -16.13
C ILE A 196 -16.81 6.32 -15.64
N GLY A 197 -15.51 6.27 -15.40
CA GLY A 197 -14.70 7.42 -15.02
C GLY A 197 -14.70 8.51 -16.08
N TRP A 198 -14.59 8.13 -17.35
CA TRP A 198 -14.67 9.08 -18.46
C TRP A 198 -16.06 9.74 -18.57
N LEU A 199 -17.13 8.97 -18.40
CA LEU A 199 -18.50 9.52 -18.39
C LEU A 199 -18.71 10.53 -17.27
N ARG A 200 -18.07 10.30 -16.11
CA ARG A 200 -18.18 11.17 -14.94
C ARG A 200 -17.46 12.51 -15.10
N ARG A 201 -16.21 12.49 -15.55
CA ARG A 201 -15.35 13.71 -15.58
C ARG A 201 -14.75 14.04 -16.95
N ARG A 202 -15.02 13.24 -17.98
CA ARG A 202 -14.41 13.35 -19.30
C ARG A 202 -12.87 13.39 -19.29
N ASN A 203 -12.24 12.82 -18.24
CA ASN A 203 -10.80 12.77 -18.02
C ASN A 203 -10.26 11.36 -18.30
N LYS A 204 -9.02 11.28 -18.82
CA LYS A 204 -8.33 10.01 -19.14
C LYS A 204 -7.46 9.51 -17.99
N SER A 205 -7.29 10.25 -16.89
CA SER A 205 -6.43 9.88 -15.75
C SER A 205 -6.83 8.53 -15.14
N THR A 206 -8.13 8.28 -14.97
CA THR A 206 -8.65 6.98 -14.51
C THR A 206 -8.22 5.82 -15.41
N ALA A 207 -8.16 6.01 -16.73
CA ALA A 207 -7.76 4.96 -17.66
C ALA A 207 -6.26 4.62 -17.50
N LYS A 208 -5.39 5.63 -17.41
CA LYS A 208 -3.94 5.47 -17.19
C LYS A 208 -3.67 4.76 -15.86
N LEU A 209 -4.36 5.19 -14.78
CA LEU A 209 -4.26 4.56 -13.45
C LEU A 209 -4.69 3.09 -13.48
N MET A 210 -5.81 2.77 -14.13
CA MET A 210 -6.31 1.39 -14.21
C MET A 210 -5.44 0.48 -15.07
N GLN A 211 -4.82 1.00 -16.13
CA GLN A 211 -3.83 0.26 -16.92
C GLN A 211 -2.60 -0.07 -16.07
N TYR A 212 -2.07 0.90 -15.36
CA TYR A 212 -0.93 0.72 -14.47
C TYR A 212 -1.25 -0.25 -13.32
N TYR A 213 -2.41 -0.11 -12.69
CA TYR A 213 -2.86 -1.04 -11.65
C TYR A 213 -2.95 -2.48 -12.15
N TRP A 214 -3.55 -2.67 -13.34
CA TRP A 214 -3.60 -4.00 -13.93
C TRP A 214 -2.20 -4.57 -14.19
N ALA A 215 -1.30 -3.80 -14.79
CA ALA A 215 0.06 -4.25 -15.10
C ALA A 215 0.81 -4.65 -13.81
N THR A 216 0.76 -3.82 -12.76
CA THR A 216 1.40 -4.13 -11.47
C THR A 216 0.78 -5.34 -10.76
N ILE A 217 -0.54 -5.56 -10.83
CA ILE A 217 -1.20 -6.74 -10.25
C ILE A 217 -0.82 -8.00 -11.04
N ALA A 218 -0.82 -7.92 -12.37
CA ALA A 218 -0.53 -9.07 -13.23
C ALA A 218 0.92 -9.58 -13.07
N GLU A 219 1.86 -8.66 -12.84
CA GLU A 219 3.30 -8.94 -12.73
C GLU A 219 3.82 -9.01 -11.29
N CYS A 220 2.94 -8.82 -10.29
CA CYS A 220 3.35 -8.85 -8.88
C CYS A 220 4.00 -10.18 -8.51
N VAL A 221 5.08 -10.11 -7.73
CA VAL A 221 5.76 -11.30 -7.19
C VAL A 221 4.78 -12.19 -6.43
N PRO A 222 5.02 -13.52 -6.42
CA PRO A 222 4.19 -14.45 -5.67
C PRO A 222 4.14 -14.09 -4.18
N PRO A 223 3.01 -14.32 -3.49
CA PRO A 223 2.88 -14.07 -2.05
C PRO A 223 3.98 -14.70 -1.19
N ALA A 224 4.52 -15.85 -1.58
CA ALA A 224 5.62 -16.49 -0.88
C ALA A 224 6.88 -15.62 -0.82
N VAL A 225 7.17 -14.86 -1.89
CA VAL A 225 8.30 -13.92 -1.94
C VAL A 225 8.13 -12.78 -0.93
N ILE A 226 6.90 -12.26 -0.79
CA ILE A 226 6.58 -11.21 0.19
C ILE A 226 6.74 -11.73 1.62
N LEU A 227 6.24 -12.94 1.91
CA LEU A 227 6.39 -13.59 3.22
C LEU A 227 7.87 -13.80 3.58
N SER A 228 8.65 -14.40 2.66
CA SER A 228 10.09 -14.61 2.87
C SER A 228 10.87 -13.31 3.04
N ALA A 229 10.48 -12.24 2.33
CA ALA A 229 11.12 -10.93 2.48
C ALA A 229 10.83 -10.29 3.85
N LEU A 230 9.62 -10.45 4.39
CA LEU A 230 9.28 -10.03 5.76
C LEU A 230 10.11 -10.80 6.80
N GLU A 231 10.19 -12.13 6.67
CA GLU A 231 10.99 -12.98 7.57
C GLU A 231 12.48 -12.61 7.51
N ALA A 232 13.03 -12.41 6.30
CA ALA A 232 14.42 -11.98 6.10
C ALA A 232 14.72 -10.59 6.67
N SER A 233 13.71 -9.74 6.83
CA SER A 233 13.83 -8.42 7.46
C SER A 233 13.69 -8.46 9.00
N GLY A 234 13.64 -9.65 9.60
CA GLY A 234 13.60 -9.84 11.05
C GLY A 234 12.20 -9.96 11.66
N PHE A 235 11.14 -9.91 10.85
CA PHE A 235 9.78 -10.10 11.34
C PHE A 235 9.50 -11.55 11.75
N LYS A 236 8.69 -11.71 12.79
CA LYS A 236 8.21 -12.99 13.32
C LYS A 236 6.71 -13.13 13.09
N ASN A 237 6.19 -14.34 13.29
CA ASN A 237 4.74 -14.63 13.19
C ASN A 237 4.13 -14.16 11.86
N VAL A 238 4.93 -14.21 10.77
CA VAL A 238 4.52 -13.75 9.45
C VAL A 238 3.39 -14.60 8.92
N LYS A 239 2.25 -13.99 8.64
CA LYS A 239 1.03 -14.68 8.18
C LYS A 239 0.40 -13.94 7.01
N ARG A 240 -0.20 -14.71 6.11
CA ARG A 240 -1.06 -14.19 5.06
C ARG A 240 -2.45 -14.78 5.18
N THR A 241 -3.46 -13.92 5.20
CA THR A 241 -4.87 -14.30 5.02
C THR A 241 -5.39 -13.77 3.70
N THR A 242 -6.45 -14.39 3.18
CA THR A 242 -7.05 -13.97 1.90
C THR A 242 -8.55 -13.85 2.04
N THR A 243 -9.12 -12.80 1.47
CA THR A 243 -10.55 -12.56 1.40
C THR A 243 -10.97 -12.47 -0.06
N GLY A 244 -12.00 -13.24 -0.44
CA GLY A 244 -12.57 -13.19 -1.80
C GLY A 244 -11.59 -13.55 -2.92
N ALA A 245 -10.58 -14.37 -2.68
CA ALA A 245 -9.57 -14.82 -3.66
C ALA A 245 -8.68 -13.72 -4.28
N VAL A 246 -8.92 -12.45 -4.03
CA VAL A 246 -8.20 -11.32 -4.63
C VAL A 246 -7.59 -10.35 -3.61
N LEU A 247 -8.05 -10.35 -2.37
CA LEU A 247 -7.51 -9.49 -1.31
C LEU A 247 -6.60 -10.31 -0.40
N SER A 248 -5.42 -9.79 -0.12
CA SER A 248 -4.44 -10.37 0.80
C SER A 248 -4.15 -9.42 1.94
N GLU A 249 -4.07 -9.98 3.13
CA GLU A 249 -3.64 -9.32 4.36
C GLU A 249 -2.35 -10.01 4.81
N TYR A 250 -1.25 -9.28 4.86
CA TYR A 250 0.00 -9.75 5.43
C TYR A 250 0.14 -9.10 6.81
N VAL A 251 0.31 -9.94 7.83
CA VAL A 251 0.51 -9.50 9.22
C VAL A 251 1.80 -10.12 9.74
N ALA A 252 2.61 -9.31 10.42
CA ALA A 252 3.84 -9.77 11.05
C ALA A 252 4.15 -8.96 12.30
N GLU A 253 5.06 -9.45 13.14
CA GLU A 253 5.44 -8.87 14.43
C GLU A 253 6.96 -8.67 14.50
N ARG A 254 7.40 -7.50 14.98
CA ARG A 254 8.82 -7.19 15.26
C ARG A 254 9.34 -7.89 16.50
#